data_8e1520421851d449e92c65c5d9d6dbc7
#
_entry.id   8e1520421851d449e92c65c5d9d6dbc7
#
_cell.length_a   1.000
_cell.length_b   1.000
_cell.length_c   1.000
_cell.angle_alpha   90.00
_cell.angle_beta   90.00
_cell.angle_gamma   90.00
#
_symmetry.space_group_name_H-M   'P 1'
#
loop_
_entity.id
_entity.type
_entity.pdbx_description
1 polymer ?
#
loop_
_entity_poly.entity_id
_entity_poly.type
_entity_poly.pdbx_seq_one_letter_code
_entity_poly.pdbx_strand_id
1 'polypeptide(L)'
;MKYLRRGIWYIAGRLFVISVILGLMITVFYYTMNLSNIQIVLKDGMASRAKYVMGITDQKSDLEKFFQTTCLDSDTLVTATALGESPYADYNIRGIDHRLEVGFFWIWPWENSVRLDITERIPRIDGRVKGLKADEVIAANGESAVYPPEWEEASYRVQLTRENGQWKIRVMNPK
;
A
#
# COMPACT_ATOMS: atom_id res chain seq x y z
N MET A 1 -60.69 18.96 3.68
CA MET A 1 -59.42 18.87 4.41
C MET A 1 -58.87 17.44 4.58
N LYS A 2 -59.69 16.37 4.83
CA LYS A 2 -59.20 14.98 5.02
C LYS A 2 -58.45 14.41 3.82
N TYR A 3 -58.87 14.67 2.57
CA TYR A 3 -58.25 14.16 1.36
C TYR A 3 -56.89 14.84 1.07
N LEU A 4 -56.76 16.13 1.33
CA LEU A 4 -55.50 16.86 1.17
C LEU A 4 -54.41 16.32 2.11
N ARG A 5 -54.78 16.08 3.37
CA ARG A 5 -53.89 15.51 4.38
C ARG A 5 -53.43 14.11 4.02
N ARG A 6 -54.27 13.24 3.46
CA ARG A 6 -53.91 11.92 2.99
C ARG A 6 -52.95 11.98 1.77
N GLY A 7 -53.18 12.92 0.84
CA GLY A 7 -52.31 13.14 -0.30
C GLY A 7 -50.90 13.59 0.13
N ILE A 8 -50.81 14.51 1.06
CA ILE A 8 -49.54 15.01 1.60
C ILE A 8 -48.73 13.86 2.27
N TRP A 9 -49.40 13.07 3.12
CA TRP A 9 -48.74 11.92 3.76
C TRP A 9 -48.26 10.86 2.78
N TYR A 10 -48.99 10.60 1.71
CA TYR A 10 -48.62 9.66 0.66
C TYR A 10 -47.39 10.13 -0.12
N ILE A 11 -47.34 11.41 -0.49
CA ILE A 11 -46.21 12.01 -1.20
C ILE A 11 -45.00 12.07 -0.27
N ALA A 12 -45.17 12.50 0.96
CA ALA A 12 -44.08 12.57 1.96
C ALA A 12 -43.45 11.18 2.23
N GLY A 13 -44.27 10.14 2.33
CA GLY A 13 -43.78 8.76 2.51
C GLY A 13 -42.93 8.29 1.31
N ARG A 14 -43.36 8.60 0.08
CA ARG A 14 -42.57 8.25 -1.12
C ARG A 14 -41.26 9.03 -1.21
N LEU A 15 -41.29 10.34 -0.93
CA LEU A 15 -40.10 11.16 -0.92
C LEU A 15 -39.11 10.69 0.16
N PHE A 16 -39.60 10.31 1.33
CA PHE A 16 -38.76 9.73 2.38
C PHE A 16 -38.05 8.46 1.94
N VAL A 17 -38.78 7.50 1.31
CA VAL A 17 -38.21 6.27 0.81
C VAL A 17 -37.14 6.54 -0.28
N ILE A 18 -37.43 7.44 -1.21
CA ILE A 18 -36.47 7.85 -2.24
C ILE A 18 -35.23 8.46 -1.60
N SER A 19 -35.37 9.35 -0.63
CA SER A 19 -34.24 9.97 0.10
C SER A 19 -33.38 8.95 0.82
N VAL A 20 -33.99 7.92 1.46
CA VAL A 20 -33.26 6.84 2.11
C VAL A 20 -32.46 6.01 1.10
N ILE A 21 -33.08 5.65 -0.03
CA ILE A 21 -32.41 4.89 -1.10
C ILE A 21 -31.23 5.68 -1.66
N LEU A 22 -31.42 6.97 -1.95
CA LEU A 22 -30.34 7.84 -2.45
C LEU A 22 -29.21 7.96 -1.41
N GLY A 23 -29.55 8.13 -0.14
CA GLY A 23 -28.57 8.19 0.95
C GLY A 23 -27.74 6.89 1.04
N LEU A 24 -28.39 5.72 0.94
CA LEU A 24 -27.71 4.44 0.92
C LEU A 24 -26.79 4.30 -0.32
N MET A 25 -27.26 4.67 -1.51
CA MET A 25 -26.45 4.62 -2.74
C MET A 25 -25.19 5.50 -2.61
N ILE A 26 -25.34 6.72 -2.10
CA ILE A 26 -24.21 7.64 -1.88
C ILE A 26 -23.23 7.04 -0.88
N THR A 27 -23.71 6.48 0.22
CA THR A 27 -22.87 5.84 1.25
C THR A 27 -22.07 4.67 0.67
N VAL A 28 -22.71 3.78 -0.09
CA VAL A 28 -22.05 2.64 -0.75
C VAL A 28 -21.02 3.12 -1.76
N PHE A 29 -21.32 4.15 -2.54
CA PHE A 29 -20.39 4.72 -3.50
C PHE A 29 -19.11 5.26 -2.82
N TYR A 30 -19.24 6.07 -1.79
CA TYR A 30 -18.09 6.59 -1.04
C TYR A 30 -17.32 5.51 -0.30
N TYR A 31 -18.01 4.50 0.23
CA TYR A 31 -17.37 3.31 0.83
C TYR A 31 -16.48 2.60 -0.19
N THR A 32 -17.01 2.30 -1.36
CA THR A 32 -16.27 1.62 -2.43
C THR A 32 -15.08 2.43 -2.93
N MET A 33 -15.24 3.75 -3.09
CA MET A 33 -14.13 4.65 -3.43
C MET A 33 -13.01 4.62 -2.38
N ASN A 34 -13.35 4.71 -1.10
CA ASN A 34 -12.35 4.66 -0.03
C ASN A 34 -11.61 3.32 -0.02
N LEU A 35 -12.35 2.21 -0.14
CA LEU A 35 -11.78 0.88 -0.20
C LEU A 35 -10.78 0.74 -1.35
N SER A 36 -11.18 1.15 -2.55
CA SER A 36 -10.34 1.10 -3.75
C SER A 36 -9.08 1.96 -3.60
N ASN A 37 -9.21 3.19 -3.12
CA ASN A 37 -8.08 4.09 -2.93
C ASN A 37 -7.07 3.54 -1.91
N ILE A 38 -7.54 2.96 -0.81
CA ILE A 38 -6.69 2.34 0.20
C ILE A 38 -5.93 1.15 -0.40
N GLN A 39 -6.62 0.30 -1.16
CA GLN A 39 -5.97 -0.84 -1.81
C GLN A 39 -4.92 -0.42 -2.84
N ILE A 40 -5.18 0.63 -3.62
CA ILE A 40 -4.21 1.18 -4.58
C ILE A 40 -2.98 1.71 -3.83
N VAL A 41 -3.19 2.54 -2.81
CA VAL A 41 -2.08 3.11 -2.02
C VAL A 41 -1.23 2.02 -1.38
N LEU A 42 -1.85 0.96 -0.86
CA LEU A 42 -1.11 -0.16 -0.29
C LEU A 42 -0.31 -0.93 -1.35
N LYS A 43 -0.95 -1.33 -2.45
CA LYS A 43 -0.29 -2.12 -3.50
C LYS A 43 0.83 -1.34 -4.16
N ASP A 44 0.54 -0.12 -4.60
CA ASP A 44 1.52 0.70 -5.32
C ASP A 44 2.61 1.21 -4.37
N GLY A 45 2.24 1.57 -3.13
CA GLY A 45 3.18 1.99 -2.12
C GLY A 45 4.17 0.90 -1.74
N MET A 46 3.69 -0.30 -1.38
CA MET A 46 4.56 -1.42 -1.03
C MET A 46 5.41 -1.88 -2.22
N ALA A 47 4.85 -1.93 -3.43
CA ALA A 47 5.62 -2.24 -4.64
C ALA A 47 6.71 -1.19 -4.92
N SER A 48 6.42 0.10 -4.73
CA SER A 48 7.39 1.18 -4.89
C SER A 48 8.50 1.10 -3.84
N ARG A 49 8.12 0.79 -2.58
CA ARG A 49 9.08 0.55 -1.49
C ARG A 49 10.04 -0.59 -1.82
N ALA A 50 9.52 -1.74 -2.25
CA ALA A 50 10.34 -2.88 -2.66
C ALA A 50 11.28 -2.54 -3.82
N LYS A 51 10.78 -1.83 -4.84
CA LYS A 51 11.61 -1.37 -5.97
C LYS A 51 12.72 -0.42 -5.55
N TYR A 52 12.45 0.49 -4.61
CA TYR A 52 13.45 1.40 -4.07
C TYR A 52 14.52 0.65 -3.30
N VAL A 53 14.14 -0.25 -2.38
CA VAL A 53 15.08 -1.08 -1.58
C VAL A 53 15.97 -1.94 -2.48
N MET A 54 15.44 -2.41 -3.60
CA MET A 54 16.16 -3.23 -4.59
C MET A 54 16.96 -2.40 -5.62
N GLY A 55 16.96 -1.06 -5.52
CA GLY A 55 17.70 -0.20 -6.44
C GLY A 55 17.16 -0.19 -7.87
N ILE A 56 15.89 -0.55 -8.09
CA ILE A 56 15.21 -0.42 -9.39
C ILE A 56 14.82 1.05 -9.63
N THR A 57 14.50 1.77 -8.56
CA THR A 57 14.14 3.19 -8.58
C THR A 57 15.00 3.92 -7.56
N ASP A 58 15.64 5.01 -7.97
CA ASP A 58 16.57 5.77 -7.12
C ASP A 58 15.88 6.93 -6.37
N GLN A 59 14.62 7.24 -6.69
CA GLN A 59 13.94 8.43 -6.17
C GLN A 59 13.11 8.10 -4.92
N LYS A 60 13.63 8.48 -3.74
CA LYS A 60 12.87 8.43 -2.47
C LYS A 60 11.60 9.26 -2.53
N SER A 61 11.57 10.34 -3.33
CA SER A 61 10.40 11.20 -3.51
C SER A 61 9.15 10.48 -4.05
N ASP A 62 9.34 9.39 -4.78
CA ASP A 62 8.20 8.60 -5.27
C ASP A 62 7.47 7.87 -4.14
N LEU A 63 8.19 7.54 -3.07
CA LEU A 63 7.60 6.92 -1.87
C LEU A 63 6.72 7.89 -1.08
N GLU A 64 7.05 9.18 -1.08
CA GLU A 64 6.30 10.22 -0.36
C GLU A 64 4.87 10.42 -0.88
N LYS A 65 4.58 9.91 -2.08
CA LYS A 65 3.22 9.85 -2.63
C LYS A 65 2.32 8.91 -1.84
N PHE A 66 2.90 7.83 -1.29
CA PHE A 66 2.19 6.73 -0.64
C PHE A 66 2.42 6.69 0.87
N PHE A 67 3.57 7.15 1.33
CA PHE A 67 3.99 7.10 2.73
C PHE A 67 4.10 8.50 3.32
N GLN A 68 3.87 8.60 4.61
CA GLN A 68 4.29 9.77 5.37
C GLN A 68 5.80 9.72 5.63
N THR A 69 6.46 10.86 5.66
CA THR A 69 7.92 10.98 5.87
C THR A 69 8.36 10.25 7.15
N THR A 70 7.60 10.40 8.23
CA THR A 70 7.87 9.71 9.50
C THR A 70 7.88 8.18 9.39
N CYS A 71 7.04 7.61 8.52
CA CYS A 71 7.02 6.17 8.26
C CYS A 71 8.28 5.75 7.49
N LEU A 72 8.68 6.52 6.48
CA LEU A 72 9.89 6.24 5.69
C LEU A 72 11.17 6.36 6.53
N ASP A 73 11.23 7.31 7.45
CA ASP A 73 12.38 7.51 8.31
C ASP A 73 12.52 6.44 9.39
N SER A 74 11.40 5.80 9.76
CA SER A 74 11.38 4.66 10.68
C SER A 74 11.60 3.30 10.00
N ASP A 75 11.56 3.24 8.66
CA ASP A 75 11.76 2.02 7.90
C ASP A 75 13.27 1.73 7.74
N THR A 76 13.71 0.67 8.40
CA THR A 76 15.13 0.28 8.42
C THR A 76 15.68 -0.04 7.04
N LEU A 77 14.89 -0.72 6.18
CA LEU A 77 15.33 -1.07 4.82
C LEU A 77 15.44 0.17 3.92
N VAL A 78 14.47 1.07 4.01
CA VAL A 78 14.51 2.33 3.25
C VAL A 78 15.68 3.20 3.70
N THR A 79 15.93 3.27 5.01
CA THR A 79 17.04 4.05 5.58
C THR A 79 18.40 3.44 5.20
N ALA A 80 18.57 2.14 5.32
CA ALA A 80 19.78 1.44 4.91
C ALA A 80 20.06 1.63 3.40
N THR A 81 19.01 1.56 2.58
CA THR A 81 19.14 1.81 1.13
C THR A 81 19.61 3.22 0.84
N ALA A 82 19.09 4.22 1.54
CA ALA A 82 19.51 5.61 1.39
C ALA A 82 20.99 5.83 1.77
N LEU A 83 21.54 4.99 2.65
CA LEU A 83 22.96 4.99 3.03
C LEU A 83 23.84 4.11 2.10
N GLY A 84 23.23 3.42 1.12
CA GLY A 84 23.95 2.50 0.24
C GLY A 84 24.21 1.12 0.84
N GLU A 85 23.59 0.79 1.97
CA GLU A 85 23.76 -0.45 2.73
C GLU A 85 22.64 -1.49 2.45
N SER A 86 21.93 -1.33 1.32
CA SER A 86 20.92 -2.31 0.91
C SER A 86 21.55 -3.68 0.67
N PRO A 87 20.91 -4.78 1.11
CA PRO A 87 21.36 -6.14 0.76
C PRO A 87 21.34 -6.42 -0.75
N TYR A 88 20.70 -5.57 -1.52
CA TYR A 88 20.62 -5.64 -2.98
C TYR A 88 21.57 -4.68 -3.71
N ALA A 89 22.40 -3.92 -3.00
CA ALA A 89 23.26 -2.89 -3.56
C ALA A 89 24.25 -3.42 -4.63
N ASP A 90 24.69 -4.66 -4.49
CA ASP A 90 25.64 -5.30 -5.40
C ASP A 90 24.99 -6.01 -6.60
N TYR A 91 23.67 -5.95 -6.70
CA TYR A 91 22.90 -6.61 -7.74
C TYR A 91 22.32 -5.61 -8.73
N ASN A 92 22.19 -6.06 -9.99
CA ASN A 92 21.45 -5.36 -11.03
C ASN A 92 20.09 -6.05 -11.19
N ILE A 93 19.07 -5.51 -10.51
CA ILE A 93 17.71 -6.05 -10.51
C ILE A 93 16.91 -5.36 -11.60
N ARG A 94 16.27 -6.16 -12.47
CA ARG A 94 15.47 -5.68 -13.62
C ARG A 94 13.99 -5.70 -13.35
N GLY A 95 13.52 -6.61 -12.48
CA GLY A 95 12.10 -6.75 -12.18
C GLY A 95 11.85 -7.64 -10.99
N ILE A 96 10.64 -7.48 -10.43
CA ILE A 96 10.17 -8.25 -9.28
C ILE A 96 8.71 -8.69 -9.49
N ASP A 97 8.35 -9.87 -9.00
CA ASP A 97 6.96 -10.32 -8.86
C ASP A 97 6.48 -9.97 -7.45
N HIS A 98 5.98 -8.74 -7.28
CA HIS A 98 5.49 -8.26 -5.99
C HIS A 98 4.04 -8.65 -5.76
N ARG A 99 3.77 -9.36 -4.68
CA ARG A 99 2.42 -9.79 -4.26
C ARG A 99 2.11 -9.24 -2.89
N LEU A 100 0.95 -8.62 -2.77
CA LEU A 100 0.45 -8.09 -1.51
C LEU A 100 -0.92 -8.69 -1.21
N GLU A 101 -0.99 -9.41 -0.11
CA GLU A 101 -2.26 -9.87 0.45
C GLU A 101 -2.74 -8.85 1.47
N VAL A 102 -3.97 -8.36 1.30
CA VAL A 102 -4.58 -7.36 2.17
C VAL A 102 -5.65 -8.04 3.00
N GLY A 103 -5.51 -8.00 4.31
CA GLY A 103 -6.50 -8.54 5.23
C GLY A 103 -7.84 -7.80 5.15
N PHE A 104 -8.87 -8.42 5.70
CA PHE A 104 -10.18 -7.77 5.77
C PHE A 104 -10.12 -6.53 6.65
N PHE A 105 -10.71 -5.43 6.17
CA PHE A 105 -10.90 -4.21 6.94
C PHE A 105 -12.23 -3.56 6.58
N TRP A 106 -12.76 -2.79 7.53
CA TRP A 106 -13.96 -1.98 7.34
C TRP A 106 -13.60 -0.52 7.56
N ILE A 107 -14.15 0.37 6.75
CA ILE A 107 -13.96 1.81 6.88
C ILE A 107 -15.24 2.55 6.50
N TRP A 108 -15.69 3.46 7.36
CA TRP A 108 -16.81 4.32 7.05
C TRP A 108 -16.40 5.45 6.09
N PRO A 109 -17.32 5.96 5.25
CA PRO A 109 -17.02 7.04 4.29
C PRO A 109 -16.42 8.30 4.90
N TRP A 110 -16.73 8.58 6.16
CA TRP A 110 -16.26 9.77 6.90
C TRP A 110 -15.03 9.52 7.77
N GLU A 111 -14.51 8.32 7.83
CA GLU A 111 -13.30 8.02 8.58
C GLU A 111 -12.05 8.51 7.84
N ASN A 112 -11.09 9.00 8.61
CA ASN A 112 -9.81 9.51 8.11
C ASN A 112 -8.63 8.62 8.50
N SER A 113 -8.86 7.49 9.16
CA SER A 113 -7.82 6.55 9.56
C SER A 113 -8.34 5.12 9.53
N VAL A 114 -7.51 4.20 9.07
CA VAL A 114 -7.80 2.77 9.05
C VAL A 114 -6.58 1.98 9.46
N ARG A 115 -6.80 0.86 10.16
CA ARG A 115 -5.76 -0.12 10.51
C ARG A 115 -6.12 -1.45 9.88
N LEU A 116 -5.13 -2.09 9.29
CA LEU A 116 -5.30 -3.39 8.66
C LEU A 116 -3.99 -4.17 8.66
N ASP A 117 -4.09 -5.46 8.45
CA ASP A 117 -2.95 -6.34 8.32
C ASP A 117 -2.69 -6.62 6.85
N ILE A 118 -1.42 -6.64 6.45
CA ILE A 118 -0.97 -6.99 5.10
C ILE A 118 0.12 -8.04 5.19
N THR A 119 0.23 -8.86 4.14
CA THR A 119 1.36 -9.79 3.97
C THR A 119 2.01 -9.53 2.62
N GLU A 120 3.29 -9.24 2.65
CA GLU A 120 4.12 -8.95 1.48
C GLU A 120 4.93 -10.17 1.10
N ARG A 121 4.91 -10.54 -0.18
CA ARG A 121 5.71 -11.63 -0.77
C ARG A 121 6.32 -11.18 -2.08
N ILE A 122 7.58 -11.53 -2.29
CA ILE A 122 8.25 -11.34 -3.58
C ILE A 122 8.86 -12.69 -3.99
N PRO A 123 8.06 -13.58 -4.61
CA PRO A 123 8.49 -14.93 -4.93
C PRO A 123 9.56 -14.99 -6.02
N ARG A 124 9.72 -13.91 -6.79
CA ARG A 124 10.69 -13.86 -7.87
C ARG A 124 11.33 -12.49 -7.98
N ILE A 125 12.67 -12.50 -7.99
CA ILE A 125 13.50 -11.34 -8.24
C ILE A 125 14.33 -11.65 -9.49
N ASP A 126 14.16 -10.85 -10.54
CA ASP A 126 14.93 -10.99 -11.78
C ASP A 126 16.13 -10.05 -11.75
N GLY A 127 17.29 -10.61 -11.48
CA GLY A 127 18.53 -9.86 -11.35
C GLY A 127 19.77 -10.73 -11.25
N ARG A 128 20.92 -10.11 -11.37
CA ARG A 128 22.23 -10.75 -11.19
C ARG A 128 23.19 -9.78 -10.52
N VAL A 129 24.22 -10.33 -9.89
CA VAL A 129 25.34 -9.56 -9.35
C VAL A 129 25.97 -8.67 -10.42
N LYS A 130 26.39 -7.47 -10.06
CA LYS A 130 27.09 -6.53 -10.95
C LYS A 130 28.43 -7.13 -11.34
N GLY A 131 28.77 -7.08 -12.64
CA GLY A 131 29.97 -7.76 -13.17
C GLY A 131 31.27 -7.36 -12.47
N LEU A 132 31.41 -6.11 -12.04
CA LEU A 132 32.60 -5.63 -11.32
C LEU A 132 32.79 -6.24 -9.93
N LYS A 133 31.70 -6.76 -9.33
CA LYS A 133 31.72 -7.35 -7.98
C LYS A 133 31.44 -8.86 -7.97
N ALA A 134 31.28 -9.45 -9.16
CA ALA A 134 30.88 -10.85 -9.27
C ALA A 134 31.89 -11.80 -8.60
N ASP A 135 33.18 -11.61 -8.87
CA ASP A 135 34.25 -12.45 -8.31
C ASP A 135 34.37 -12.32 -6.81
N GLU A 136 34.21 -11.10 -6.28
CA GLU A 136 34.25 -10.80 -4.83
C GLU A 136 33.08 -11.42 -4.09
N VAL A 137 31.85 -11.22 -4.61
CA VAL A 137 30.62 -11.74 -4.01
C VAL A 137 30.57 -13.26 -4.06
N ILE A 138 31.00 -13.88 -5.18
CA ILE A 138 31.06 -15.34 -5.31
C ILE A 138 32.11 -15.94 -4.38
N ALA A 139 33.26 -15.30 -4.25
CA ALA A 139 34.32 -15.76 -3.35
C ALA A 139 33.89 -15.70 -1.88
N ALA A 140 33.11 -14.70 -1.51
CA ALA A 140 32.60 -14.52 -0.13
C ALA A 140 31.42 -15.40 0.23
N ASN A 141 30.46 -15.60 -0.73
CA ASN A 141 29.14 -16.18 -0.42
C ASN A 141 28.81 -17.43 -1.28
N GLY A 142 29.72 -17.87 -2.16
CA GLY A 142 29.56 -19.04 -3.03
C GLY A 142 28.83 -18.76 -4.34
N GLU A 143 28.76 -19.78 -5.20
CA GLU A 143 28.20 -19.67 -6.58
C GLU A 143 26.71 -19.25 -6.59
N SER A 144 25.96 -19.59 -5.59
CA SER A 144 24.53 -19.19 -5.46
C SER A 144 24.35 -17.68 -5.34
N ALA A 145 25.35 -16.96 -4.88
CA ALA A 145 25.35 -15.51 -4.72
C ALA A 145 25.42 -14.72 -6.04
N VAL A 146 25.46 -15.40 -7.19
CA VAL A 146 25.23 -14.78 -8.51
C VAL A 146 23.81 -14.20 -8.61
N TYR A 147 22.85 -14.76 -7.88
CA TYR A 147 21.47 -14.30 -7.82
C TYR A 147 21.24 -13.47 -6.57
N PRO A 148 20.32 -12.49 -6.63
CA PRO A 148 19.99 -11.68 -5.46
C PRO A 148 19.40 -12.55 -4.35
N PRO A 149 19.57 -12.15 -3.07
CA PRO A 149 18.97 -12.85 -1.93
C PRO A 149 17.44 -12.83 -2.04
N GLU A 150 16.82 -13.87 -1.50
CA GLU A 150 15.37 -13.96 -1.45
C GLU A 150 14.79 -12.83 -0.54
N TRP A 151 13.64 -12.32 -0.93
CA TRP A 151 12.88 -11.42 -0.07
C TRP A 151 12.08 -12.25 0.92
N GLU A 152 12.35 -12.07 2.20
CA GLU A 152 11.60 -12.77 3.23
C GLU A 152 10.14 -12.31 3.25
N GLU A 153 9.23 -13.29 3.33
CA GLU A 153 7.82 -13.00 3.52
C GLU A 153 7.62 -12.25 4.82
N ALA A 154 6.96 -11.11 4.78
CA ALA A 154 6.75 -10.28 5.94
C ALA A 154 5.28 -9.87 6.08
N SER A 155 4.78 -9.98 7.31
CA SER A 155 3.45 -9.49 7.68
C SER A 155 3.58 -8.21 8.48
N TYR A 156 2.75 -7.22 8.12
CA TYR A 156 2.77 -5.93 8.77
C TYR A 156 1.37 -5.54 9.24
N ARG A 157 1.33 -4.83 10.36
CA ARG A 157 0.17 -4.05 10.76
C ARG A 157 0.36 -2.62 10.31
N VAL A 158 -0.49 -2.20 9.39
CA VAL A 158 -0.38 -0.89 8.74
C VAL A 158 -1.51 0.02 9.20
N GLN A 159 -1.18 1.27 9.48
CA GLN A 159 -2.14 2.33 9.68
C GLN A 159 -2.03 3.35 8.54
N LEU A 160 -3.15 3.55 7.83
CA LEU A 160 -3.28 4.63 6.87
C LEU A 160 -4.06 5.78 7.48
N THR A 161 -3.72 6.99 7.05
CA THR A 161 -4.45 8.22 7.39
C THR A 161 -4.67 9.05 6.14
N ARG A 162 -5.76 9.81 6.14
CA ARG A 162 -6.06 10.75 5.05
C ARG A 162 -5.37 12.08 5.34
N GLU A 163 -4.53 12.51 4.44
CA GLU A 163 -3.81 13.77 4.48
C GLU A 163 -4.09 14.56 3.20
N ASN A 164 -4.60 15.78 3.34
CA ASN A 164 -4.98 16.63 2.19
C ASN A 164 -5.89 15.91 1.16
N GLY A 165 -6.80 15.06 1.65
CA GLY A 165 -7.73 14.30 0.81
C GLY A 165 -7.15 13.00 0.24
N GLN A 166 -5.87 12.72 0.40
CA GLN A 166 -5.19 11.51 -0.08
C GLN A 166 -4.88 10.55 1.06
N TRP A 167 -5.03 9.25 0.82
CA TRP A 167 -4.61 8.23 1.76
C TRP A 167 -3.11 8.04 1.71
N LYS A 168 -2.46 7.99 2.89
CA LYS A 168 -1.03 7.69 3.03
C LYS A 168 -0.78 6.69 4.15
N ILE A 169 0.23 5.87 3.99
CA ILE A 169 0.71 4.95 5.01
C ILE A 169 1.47 5.76 6.05
N ARG A 170 0.94 5.78 7.28
CA ARG A 170 1.50 6.52 8.41
C ARG A 170 2.42 5.70 9.27
N VAL A 171 2.03 4.44 9.51
CA VAL A 171 2.78 3.52 10.37
C VAL A 171 2.75 2.13 9.75
N MET A 172 3.89 1.45 9.79
CA MET A 172 4.06 0.08 9.35
C MET A 172 4.89 -0.66 10.40
N ASN A 173 4.26 -1.54 11.15
CA ASN A 173 4.92 -2.34 12.19
C ASN A 173 4.96 -3.80 11.74
N PRO A 174 6.12 -4.47 11.84
CA PRO A 174 6.20 -5.92 11.64
C PRO A 174 5.32 -6.63 12.67
N LYS A 175 4.77 -7.77 12.28
CA LYS A 175 3.83 -8.56 13.10
C LYS A 175 4.51 -9.79 13.68
#